data_71951a49201e863ada63f126624881ca
#
_entry.id   71951a49201e863ada63f126624881ca
#
_cell.length_a   1.000
_cell.length_b   1.000
_cell.length_c   1.000
_cell.angle_alpha   90.00
_cell.angle_beta   90.00
_cell.angle_gamma   90.00
#
_symmetry.space_group_name_H-M   'P 1'
#
loop_
_entity.id
_entity.type
_entity.pdbx_description
1 polymer ?
#
loop_
_entity_poly.entity_id
_entity_poly.type
_entity_poly.pdbx_seq_one_letter_code
_entity_poly.pdbx_strand_id
1 'polypeptide(L)'
;TVSDNSFTVMTTEPAVVSIKENEFKTFLSYCRPTMNIYESAEDVSECFHRILNTHVNHIQKGLSLPPAAMPEELITEFLNNNPDSLGVNLRTSYQLSTVFDDLRNVDICPLATAEEVIAGHVPVIFPVVRQQTAVYYTPRSYAKHLQNIIRIMDTHPDYFFVPIQYDPDDNVCIIVNEGSEAMLIRTALPSMVFDFNHPQIVQNFQEYLYQIANEIGYSDINRKKIRAQLKELINVLEKA
;
A
#
# COMPACT_ATOMS: atom_id res chain seq x y z
N THR A 1 4.29 -38.64 3.22
CA THR A 1 4.77 -38.63 4.62
C THR A 1 6.28 -38.41 4.60
N VAL A 2 6.71 -37.19 4.75
CA VAL A 2 8.11 -36.85 5.00
C VAL A 2 8.32 -37.01 6.51
N SER A 3 9.14 -37.97 6.92
CA SER A 3 9.53 -38.10 8.31
C SER A 3 10.53 -37.01 8.63
N ASP A 4 10.11 -36.01 9.37
CA ASP A 4 10.96 -34.95 9.90
C ASP A 4 11.83 -35.53 11.02
N ASN A 5 13.02 -36.00 10.67
CA ASN A 5 14.09 -36.22 11.61
C ASN A 5 14.97 -34.96 11.66
N SER A 6 14.45 -33.87 12.22
CA SER A 6 15.25 -32.67 12.47
C SER A 6 16.06 -32.85 13.76
N PHE A 7 17.38 -33.03 13.63
CA PHE A 7 18.30 -32.97 14.76
C PHE A 7 18.79 -31.53 14.91
N THR A 8 18.53 -30.92 16.08
CA THR A 8 19.15 -29.64 16.44
C THR A 8 20.42 -29.94 17.21
N VAL A 9 21.57 -29.57 16.66
CA VAL A 9 22.85 -29.63 17.34
C VAL A 9 23.24 -28.22 17.77
N MET A 10 23.37 -28.01 19.07
CA MET A 10 23.92 -26.76 19.62
C MET A 10 25.39 -26.99 19.98
N THR A 11 26.28 -26.17 19.44
CA THR A 11 27.72 -26.21 19.75
C THR A 11 28.26 -24.78 19.85
N THR A 12 29.21 -24.59 20.75
CA THR A 12 29.99 -23.35 20.91
C THR A 12 31.45 -23.54 20.50
N GLU A 13 31.79 -24.71 19.96
CA GLU A 13 33.18 -24.99 19.53
C GLU A 13 33.51 -24.15 18.29
N PRO A 14 34.50 -23.22 18.34
CA PRO A 14 34.74 -22.24 17.28
C PRO A 14 35.02 -22.86 15.90
N ALA A 15 35.71 -24.00 15.88
CA ALA A 15 36.04 -24.70 14.65
C ALA A 15 34.78 -25.24 13.94
N VAL A 16 33.85 -25.83 14.72
CA VAL A 16 32.60 -26.37 14.21
C VAL A 16 31.66 -25.24 13.75
N VAL A 17 31.59 -24.16 14.53
CA VAL A 17 30.81 -22.97 14.19
C VAL A 17 31.30 -22.37 12.86
N SER A 18 32.63 -22.21 12.70
CA SER A 18 33.23 -21.66 11.48
C SER A 18 32.96 -22.54 10.25
N ILE A 19 33.01 -23.86 10.37
CA ILE A 19 32.69 -24.78 9.28
C ILE A 19 31.22 -24.62 8.90
N LYS A 20 30.28 -24.61 9.85
CA LYS A 20 28.86 -24.47 9.59
C LYS A 20 28.49 -23.10 9.02
N GLU A 21 29.14 -22.05 9.45
CA GLU A 21 29.00 -20.71 8.89
C GLU A 21 29.42 -20.66 7.42
N ASN A 22 30.55 -21.30 7.07
CA ASN A 22 31.01 -21.39 5.68
C ASN A 22 30.10 -22.26 4.81
N GLU A 23 29.60 -23.38 5.32
CA GLU A 23 28.60 -24.21 4.64
C GLU A 23 27.32 -23.40 4.36
N PHE A 24 26.83 -22.63 5.35
CA PHE A 24 25.66 -21.79 5.22
C PHE A 24 25.89 -20.64 4.22
N LYS A 25 27.04 -19.94 4.27
CA LYS A 25 27.41 -18.93 3.28
C LYS A 25 27.45 -19.50 1.87
N THR A 26 28.01 -20.70 1.70
CA THR A 26 28.04 -21.41 0.41
C THR A 26 26.63 -21.75 -0.04
N PHE A 27 25.78 -22.27 0.84
CA PHE A 27 24.36 -22.51 0.53
C PHE A 27 23.64 -21.22 0.10
N LEU A 28 23.81 -20.12 0.85
CA LEU A 28 23.22 -18.82 0.51
C LEU A 28 23.68 -18.30 -0.85
N SER A 29 24.91 -18.59 -1.30
CA SER A 29 25.40 -18.16 -2.61
C SER A 29 24.66 -18.82 -3.79
N TYR A 30 23.98 -19.95 -3.55
CA TYR A 30 23.12 -20.60 -4.54
C TYR A 30 21.64 -20.17 -4.44
N CYS A 31 21.28 -19.49 -3.34
CA CYS A 31 19.93 -18.99 -3.16
C CYS A 31 19.74 -17.66 -3.91
N ARG A 32 18.57 -17.50 -4.53
CA ARG A 32 18.16 -16.18 -5.03
C ARG A 32 17.40 -15.47 -3.90
N PRO A 33 17.68 -14.18 -3.66
CA PRO A 33 16.86 -13.40 -2.74
C PRO A 33 15.41 -13.46 -3.18
N THR A 34 14.51 -13.77 -2.24
CA THR A 34 13.06 -13.73 -2.48
C THR A 34 12.43 -12.46 -1.91
N MET A 35 13.24 -11.67 -1.22
CA MET A 35 12.84 -10.45 -0.54
C MET A 35 13.99 -9.44 -0.53
N ASN A 36 13.70 -8.17 -0.78
CA ASN A 36 14.61 -7.06 -0.54
C ASN A 36 14.08 -6.24 0.64
N ILE A 37 14.99 -5.66 1.42
CA ILE A 37 14.68 -4.76 2.53
C ILE A 37 15.33 -3.42 2.22
N TYR A 38 14.56 -2.35 2.28
CA TYR A 38 14.98 -1.00 1.97
C TYR A 38 15.05 -0.17 3.23
N GLU A 39 16.18 0.50 3.45
CA GLU A 39 16.44 1.32 4.64
C GLU A 39 16.64 2.80 4.30
N SER A 40 16.96 3.11 3.04
CA SER A 40 17.11 4.49 2.56
C SER A 40 15.85 5.03 1.87
N ALA A 41 15.66 6.34 1.90
CA ALA A 41 14.53 6.99 1.23
C ALA A 41 14.63 6.87 -0.30
N GLU A 42 15.85 6.87 -0.84
CA GLU A 42 16.14 6.73 -2.26
C GLU A 42 15.74 5.33 -2.74
N ASP A 43 16.18 4.27 -2.04
CA ASP A 43 15.86 2.88 -2.40
C ASP A 43 14.36 2.61 -2.33
N VAL A 44 13.68 3.16 -1.29
CA VAL A 44 12.22 3.09 -1.16
C VAL A 44 11.55 3.78 -2.33
N SER A 45 12.03 4.94 -2.75
CA SER A 45 11.48 5.69 -3.89
C SER A 45 11.63 4.91 -5.20
N GLU A 46 12.79 4.30 -5.44
CA GLU A 46 13.01 3.46 -6.63
C GLU A 46 12.10 2.23 -6.64
N CYS A 47 11.94 1.58 -5.47
CA CYS A 47 11.03 0.44 -5.33
C CYS A 47 9.58 0.84 -5.66
N PHE A 48 9.10 1.94 -5.10
CA PHE A 48 7.79 2.48 -5.43
C PHE A 48 7.65 2.79 -6.91
N HIS A 49 8.64 3.49 -7.49
CA HIS A 49 8.60 3.84 -8.91
C HIS A 49 8.51 2.60 -9.80
N ARG A 50 9.25 1.55 -9.47
CA ARG A 50 9.22 0.29 -10.21
C ARG A 50 7.84 -0.38 -10.10
N ILE A 51 7.36 -0.61 -8.86
CA ILE A 51 6.13 -1.38 -8.63
C ILE A 51 4.90 -0.67 -9.22
N LEU A 52 4.92 0.64 -9.19
CA LEU A 52 3.81 1.45 -9.67
C LEU A 52 3.85 1.69 -11.19
N ASN A 53 4.98 1.50 -11.87
CA ASN A 53 5.09 1.61 -13.33
C ASN A 53 4.93 0.26 -14.05
N THR A 54 4.66 -0.82 -13.33
CA THR A 54 4.44 -2.14 -13.93
C THR A 54 3.03 -2.22 -14.50
N HIS A 55 2.91 -2.42 -15.82
CA HIS A 55 1.63 -2.53 -16.55
C HIS A 55 1.00 -3.92 -16.33
N VAL A 56 0.41 -4.14 -15.18
CA VAL A 56 -0.33 -5.37 -14.82
C VAL A 56 -1.51 -5.00 -13.91
N ASN A 57 -2.44 -5.94 -13.74
CA ASN A 57 -3.48 -5.78 -12.74
C ASN A 57 -2.89 -5.53 -11.35
N HIS A 58 -3.54 -4.69 -10.59
CA HIS A 58 -3.04 -4.21 -9.32
C HIS A 58 -4.09 -4.37 -8.22
N ILE A 59 -3.67 -4.83 -7.06
CA ILE A 59 -4.49 -4.82 -5.85
C ILE A 59 -3.66 -4.33 -4.68
N GLN A 60 -4.21 -3.41 -3.89
CA GLN A 60 -3.52 -2.90 -2.72
C GLN A 60 -4.44 -2.77 -1.50
N LYS A 61 -3.87 -2.93 -0.31
CA LYS A 61 -4.43 -2.47 0.96
C LYS A 61 -3.64 -1.26 1.43
N GLY A 62 -4.25 -0.09 1.34
CA GLY A 62 -3.67 1.18 1.78
C GLY A 62 -3.98 1.50 3.24
N LEU A 63 -3.32 2.53 3.77
CA LEU A 63 -3.52 3.09 5.11
C LEU A 63 -4.24 4.45 5.06
N SER A 64 -4.50 4.96 3.88
CA SER A 64 -5.21 6.19 3.57
C SER A 64 -5.96 6.02 2.26
N LEU A 65 -6.69 7.06 1.82
CA LEU A 65 -7.24 7.08 0.47
C LEU A 65 -6.12 6.90 -0.58
N PRO A 66 -6.39 6.22 -1.71
CA PRO A 66 -5.35 5.85 -2.67
C PRO A 66 -4.72 7.09 -3.31
N PRO A 67 -3.41 7.32 -3.16
CA PRO A 67 -2.74 8.51 -3.70
C PRO A 67 -2.88 8.66 -5.22
N ALA A 68 -2.95 7.53 -5.94
CA ALA A 68 -3.18 7.51 -7.39
C ALA A 68 -4.55 8.08 -7.80
N ALA A 69 -5.53 8.05 -6.90
CA ALA A 69 -6.86 8.65 -7.12
C ALA A 69 -6.97 10.10 -6.61
N MET A 70 -5.87 10.70 -6.14
CA MET A 70 -5.88 12.09 -5.69
C MET A 70 -5.94 13.04 -6.90
N PRO A 71 -6.82 14.08 -6.91
CA PRO A 71 -6.85 15.04 -8.02
C PRO A 71 -5.59 15.92 -8.03
N GLU A 72 -5.14 16.31 -9.25
CA GLU A 72 -3.91 17.09 -9.47
C GLU A 72 -3.85 18.38 -8.67
N GLU A 73 -4.98 19.07 -8.59
CA GLU A 73 -5.09 20.33 -7.84
C GLU A 73 -4.80 20.10 -6.34
N LEU A 74 -5.26 18.99 -5.79
CA LEU A 74 -5.05 18.64 -4.39
C LEU A 74 -3.60 18.23 -4.13
N ILE A 75 -2.99 17.50 -5.06
CA ILE A 75 -1.57 17.15 -5.00
C ILE A 75 -0.72 18.42 -5.00
N THR A 76 -1.02 19.35 -5.91
CA THR A 76 -0.32 20.63 -5.99
C THR A 76 -0.49 21.46 -4.70
N GLU A 77 -1.70 21.49 -4.14
CA GLU A 77 -1.99 22.16 -2.87
C GLU A 77 -1.15 21.58 -1.72
N PHE A 78 -1.12 20.24 -1.59
CA PHE A 78 -0.34 19.57 -0.54
C PHE A 78 1.17 19.77 -0.70
N LEU A 79 1.70 19.66 -1.92
CA LEU A 79 3.13 19.85 -2.20
C LEU A 79 3.59 21.28 -1.91
N ASN A 80 2.77 22.28 -2.26
CA ASN A 80 3.09 23.69 -1.99
C ASN A 80 3.07 24.02 -0.49
N ASN A 81 2.16 23.41 0.26
CA ASN A 81 2.02 23.65 1.68
C ASN A 81 3.01 22.82 2.53
N ASN A 82 3.55 21.72 1.98
CA ASN A 82 4.40 20.77 2.70
C ASN A 82 5.55 20.26 1.82
N PRO A 83 6.45 21.14 1.33
CA PRO A 83 7.45 20.77 0.32
C PRO A 83 8.42 19.68 0.78
N ASP A 84 8.72 19.62 2.08
CA ASP A 84 9.68 18.67 2.64
C ASP A 84 9.05 17.33 3.03
N SER A 85 7.72 17.29 3.23
CA SER A 85 7.04 16.13 3.83
C SER A 85 6.47 15.13 2.80
N LEU A 86 6.20 15.56 1.56
CA LEU A 86 5.40 14.81 0.60
C LEU A 86 6.08 14.59 -0.75
N GLY A 87 7.28 15.16 -0.95
CA GLY A 87 7.82 15.45 -2.27
C GLY A 87 7.95 14.29 -3.24
N VAL A 88 8.41 13.12 -2.81
CA VAL A 88 8.70 12.00 -3.71
C VAL A 88 7.47 11.11 -3.92
N ASN A 89 6.83 10.72 -2.85
CA ASN A 89 5.75 9.72 -2.91
C ASN A 89 4.49 10.22 -3.63
N LEU A 90 4.07 11.48 -3.40
CA LEU A 90 2.90 12.04 -4.09
C LEU A 90 3.14 12.26 -5.58
N ARG A 91 4.32 12.77 -5.97
CA ARG A 91 4.64 12.97 -7.39
C ARG A 91 4.68 11.67 -8.16
N THR A 92 5.28 10.63 -7.55
CA THR A 92 5.35 9.30 -8.15
C THR A 92 3.95 8.71 -8.29
N SER A 93 3.12 8.77 -7.25
CA SER A 93 1.75 8.25 -7.29
C SER A 93 0.87 8.99 -8.30
N TYR A 94 1.07 10.29 -8.51
CA TYR A 94 0.33 11.07 -9.50
C TYR A 94 0.65 10.65 -10.94
N GLN A 95 1.91 10.38 -11.25
CA GLN A 95 2.30 9.89 -12.58
C GLN A 95 1.60 8.58 -12.95
N LEU A 96 1.07 7.87 -11.97
CA LEU A 96 0.36 6.60 -12.13
C LEU A 96 -1.14 6.76 -12.32
N SER A 97 -1.72 7.91 -11.96
CA SER A 97 -3.15 8.16 -12.19
C SER A 97 -3.52 8.15 -13.69
N THR A 98 -2.51 8.20 -14.56
CA THR A 98 -2.67 8.03 -16.03
C THR A 98 -2.70 6.56 -16.47
N VAL A 99 -2.51 5.59 -15.56
CA VAL A 99 -2.33 4.15 -15.88
C VAL A 99 -3.61 3.34 -15.62
N PHE A 100 -4.75 3.97 -15.28
CA PHE A 100 -6.02 3.24 -15.08
C PHE A 100 -6.62 2.66 -16.37
N ASP A 101 -5.99 2.91 -17.53
CA ASP A 101 -6.49 2.44 -18.81
C ASP A 101 -6.26 0.93 -18.97
N ASP A 102 -7.35 0.17 -19.12
CA ASP A 102 -7.42 -1.26 -19.46
C ASP A 102 -6.89 -2.28 -18.43
N LEU A 103 -6.55 -1.85 -17.20
CA LEU A 103 -6.08 -2.75 -16.14
C LEU A 103 -7.02 -2.75 -14.94
N ARG A 104 -7.19 -3.92 -14.34
CA ARG A 104 -7.93 -4.04 -13.09
C ARG A 104 -7.13 -3.44 -11.95
N ASN A 105 -7.73 -2.46 -11.26
CA ASN A 105 -7.17 -1.82 -10.08
C ASN A 105 -8.15 -1.95 -8.92
N VAL A 106 -7.69 -2.52 -7.82
CA VAL A 106 -8.48 -2.74 -6.60
C VAL A 106 -7.81 -2.03 -5.43
N ASP A 107 -8.43 -0.97 -4.95
CA ASP A 107 -7.96 -0.19 -3.80
C ASP A 107 -8.78 -0.52 -2.56
N ILE A 108 -8.23 -1.33 -1.66
CA ILE A 108 -8.78 -1.61 -0.33
C ILE A 108 -8.25 -0.53 0.60
N CYS A 109 -9.07 0.47 0.93
CA CYS A 109 -8.61 1.63 1.68
C CYS A 109 -9.53 2.00 2.82
N PRO A 110 -8.98 2.48 3.95
CA PRO A 110 -9.78 2.94 5.06
C PRO A 110 -10.62 4.14 4.66
N LEU A 111 -11.91 4.10 5.00
CA LEU A 111 -12.83 5.21 4.86
C LEU A 111 -13.13 5.77 6.25
N ALA A 112 -12.55 6.95 6.53
CA ALA A 112 -12.75 7.64 7.80
C ALA A 112 -14.17 8.22 7.89
N THR A 113 -14.67 8.33 9.11
CA THR A 113 -15.93 9.04 9.41
C THR A 113 -15.76 10.56 9.26
N ALA A 114 -16.88 11.28 9.14
CA ALA A 114 -16.84 12.73 9.10
C ALA A 114 -16.20 13.33 10.37
N GLU A 115 -16.49 12.75 11.54
CA GLU A 115 -15.94 13.18 12.82
C GLU A 115 -14.42 13.05 12.87
N GLU A 116 -13.85 11.95 12.39
CA GLU A 116 -12.41 11.73 12.32
C GLU A 116 -11.72 12.72 11.39
N VAL A 117 -12.34 13.01 10.23
CA VAL A 117 -11.81 14.00 9.28
C VAL A 117 -11.89 15.42 9.85
N ILE A 118 -13.01 15.81 10.46
CA ILE A 118 -13.21 17.13 11.09
C ILE A 118 -12.24 17.33 12.26
N ALA A 119 -11.97 16.27 13.02
CA ALA A 119 -10.99 16.30 14.10
C ALA A 119 -9.53 16.39 13.61
N GLY A 120 -9.26 16.29 12.30
CA GLY A 120 -7.92 16.36 11.73
C GLY A 120 -7.05 15.14 12.06
N HIS A 121 -7.65 13.99 12.25
CA HIS A 121 -6.95 12.75 12.62
C HIS A 121 -6.59 11.86 11.42
N VAL A 122 -7.07 12.19 10.22
CA VAL A 122 -6.88 11.35 9.03
C VAL A 122 -5.68 11.82 8.22
N PRO A 123 -4.59 11.06 8.18
CA PRO A 123 -3.41 11.46 7.42
C PRO A 123 -3.64 11.30 5.91
N VAL A 124 -3.04 12.20 5.14
CA VAL A 124 -3.06 12.14 3.66
C VAL A 124 -2.20 11.00 3.15
N ILE A 125 -1.01 10.87 3.70
CA ILE A 125 -0.05 9.81 3.42
C ILE A 125 0.66 9.48 4.73
N PHE A 126 0.94 8.22 4.95
CA PHE A 126 1.76 7.80 6.08
C PHE A 126 3.24 8.00 5.74
N PRO A 127 4.01 8.62 6.64
CA PRO A 127 5.44 8.77 6.45
C PRO A 127 6.11 7.39 6.45
N VAL A 128 6.76 7.03 5.36
CA VAL A 128 7.52 5.78 5.23
C VAL A 128 8.93 5.93 5.80
N VAL A 129 9.41 7.17 5.97
CA VAL A 129 10.77 7.46 6.45
C VAL A 129 10.72 8.37 7.67
N ARG A 130 11.60 8.12 8.63
CA ARG A 130 11.70 8.72 9.98
C ARG A 130 11.62 10.25 10.10
N GLN A 131 11.70 11.00 9.00
CA GLN A 131 11.79 12.47 9.03
C GLN A 131 10.59 13.20 8.43
N GLN A 132 9.56 12.45 7.99
CA GLN A 132 8.40 13.07 7.36
C GLN A 132 7.36 13.44 8.42
N THR A 133 6.94 14.69 8.43
CA THR A 133 5.80 15.14 9.23
C THR A 133 4.51 14.65 8.59
N ALA A 134 3.62 14.06 9.36
CA ALA A 134 2.31 13.64 8.87
C ALA A 134 1.50 14.86 8.41
N VAL A 135 0.93 14.77 7.21
CA VAL A 135 0.00 15.77 6.66
C VAL A 135 -1.40 15.19 6.76
N TYR A 136 -2.33 15.99 7.25
CA TYR A 136 -3.70 15.56 7.52
C TYR A 136 -4.68 16.17 6.55
N TYR A 137 -5.76 15.45 6.26
CA TYR A 137 -6.87 15.97 5.49
C TYR A 137 -7.62 17.06 6.27
N THR A 138 -8.08 18.06 5.53
CA THR A 138 -9.20 18.91 5.93
C THR A 138 -10.51 18.32 5.41
N PRO A 139 -11.69 18.68 5.95
CA PRO A 139 -12.97 18.23 5.40
C PRO A 139 -13.09 18.46 3.89
N ARG A 140 -12.67 19.66 3.44
CA ARG A 140 -12.69 20.03 2.02
C ARG A 140 -11.76 19.18 1.17
N SER A 141 -10.52 18.93 1.60
CA SER A 141 -9.56 18.14 0.82
C SER A 141 -9.95 16.67 0.76
N TYR A 142 -10.50 16.13 1.85
CA TYR A 142 -11.01 14.76 1.87
C TYR A 142 -12.20 14.58 0.94
N ALA A 143 -13.18 15.51 0.98
CA ALA A 143 -14.32 15.51 0.09
C ALA A 143 -13.91 15.57 -1.40
N LYS A 144 -12.96 16.44 -1.76
CA LYS A 144 -12.41 16.52 -3.12
C LYS A 144 -11.78 15.21 -3.57
N HIS A 145 -11.05 14.53 -2.68
CA HIS A 145 -10.44 13.24 -3.00
C HIS A 145 -11.51 12.17 -3.25
N LEU A 146 -12.52 12.07 -2.39
CA LEU A 146 -13.66 11.16 -2.57
C LEU A 146 -14.44 11.45 -3.87
N GLN A 147 -14.63 12.71 -4.24
CA GLN A 147 -15.26 13.09 -5.50
C GLN A 147 -14.48 12.55 -6.70
N ASN A 148 -13.13 12.62 -6.65
CA ASN A 148 -12.30 12.09 -7.72
C ASN A 148 -12.33 10.55 -7.77
N ILE A 149 -12.36 9.87 -6.62
CA ILE A 149 -12.55 8.41 -6.55
C ILE A 149 -13.88 8.03 -7.26
N ILE A 150 -14.97 8.73 -6.97
CA ILE A 150 -16.27 8.50 -7.64
C ILE A 150 -16.13 8.71 -9.14
N ARG A 151 -15.46 9.79 -9.59
CA ARG A 151 -15.23 10.08 -11.01
C ARG A 151 -14.45 8.93 -11.68
N ILE A 152 -13.39 8.42 -11.06
CA ILE A 152 -12.61 7.30 -11.58
C ILE A 152 -13.49 6.04 -11.65
N MET A 153 -14.25 5.74 -10.61
CA MET A 153 -15.20 4.62 -10.63
C MET A 153 -16.24 4.74 -11.75
N ASP A 154 -16.61 5.94 -12.16
CA ASP A 154 -17.57 6.17 -13.23
C ASP A 154 -16.97 6.05 -14.63
N THR A 155 -15.70 6.38 -14.78
CA THR A 155 -15.01 6.41 -16.08
C THR A 155 -14.21 5.13 -16.35
N HIS A 156 -13.81 4.37 -15.33
CA HIS A 156 -13.00 3.17 -15.45
C HIS A 156 -13.75 1.96 -14.84
N PRO A 157 -14.34 1.08 -15.67
CA PRO A 157 -15.14 -0.05 -15.20
C PRO A 157 -14.31 -1.06 -14.38
N ASP A 158 -13.02 -1.19 -14.66
CA ASP A 158 -12.09 -2.10 -13.97
C ASP A 158 -11.41 -1.50 -12.73
N TYR A 159 -11.76 -0.26 -12.34
CA TYR A 159 -11.33 0.33 -11.09
C TYR A 159 -12.33 0.04 -9.97
N PHE A 160 -11.87 -0.51 -8.86
CA PHE A 160 -12.68 -0.85 -7.69
C PHE A 160 -12.11 -0.20 -6.42
N PHE A 161 -12.90 0.64 -5.80
CA PHE A 161 -12.65 1.15 -4.46
C PHE A 161 -13.40 0.30 -3.44
N VAL A 162 -12.68 -0.30 -2.49
CA VAL A 162 -13.22 -1.19 -1.45
C VAL A 162 -12.99 -0.53 -0.09
N PRO A 163 -14.00 0.14 0.49
CA PRO A 163 -13.85 0.82 1.76
C PRO A 163 -13.79 -0.18 2.91
N ILE A 164 -12.75 -0.09 3.73
CA ILE A 164 -12.63 -0.75 5.03
C ILE A 164 -12.84 0.27 6.16
N GLN A 165 -13.08 -0.22 7.37
CA GLN A 165 -13.13 0.66 8.54
C GLN A 165 -11.76 1.31 8.76
N TYR A 166 -11.76 2.61 9.07
CA TYR A 166 -10.56 3.30 9.47
C TYR A 166 -10.08 2.79 10.82
N ASP A 167 -8.80 2.44 10.90
CA ASP A 167 -8.11 2.02 12.12
C ASP A 167 -6.82 2.83 12.24
N PRO A 168 -6.70 3.75 13.23
CA PRO A 168 -5.51 4.58 13.40
C PRO A 168 -4.27 3.76 13.83
N ASP A 169 -4.46 2.55 14.35
CA ASP A 169 -3.38 1.67 14.78
C ASP A 169 -2.88 0.74 13.64
N ASP A 170 -3.60 0.68 12.52
CA ASP A 170 -3.14 -0.06 11.34
C ASP A 170 -1.91 0.63 10.74
N ASN A 171 -0.86 -0.14 10.55
CA ASN A 171 0.43 0.37 10.10
C ASN A 171 1.05 -0.48 8.99
N VAL A 172 0.25 -1.31 8.32
CA VAL A 172 0.70 -2.20 7.26
C VAL A 172 -0.03 -1.92 5.95
N CYS A 173 0.72 -1.47 4.96
CA CYS A 173 0.29 -1.36 3.58
C CYS A 173 0.82 -2.57 2.78
N ILE A 174 0.00 -3.11 1.88
CA ILE A 174 0.39 -4.20 1.00
C ILE A 174 0.00 -3.80 -0.42
N ILE A 175 0.95 -3.93 -1.35
CA ILE A 175 0.78 -3.63 -2.77
C ILE A 175 1.14 -4.89 -3.55
N VAL A 176 0.29 -5.32 -4.47
CA VAL A 176 0.54 -6.50 -5.30
C VAL A 176 0.28 -6.16 -6.76
N ASN A 177 1.30 -6.35 -7.58
CA ASN A 177 1.22 -6.42 -9.03
C ASN A 177 1.04 -7.90 -9.41
N GLU A 178 -0.13 -8.24 -9.94
CA GLU A 178 -0.54 -9.63 -10.16
C GLU A 178 0.48 -10.41 -10.99
N GLY A 179 0.95 -11.53 -10.43
CA GLY A 179 1.90 -12.44 -11.07
C GLY A 179 3.33 -11.91 -11.20
N SER A 180 3.65 -10.71 -10.70
CA SER A 180 4.96 -10.07 -10.82
C SER A 180 5.65 -9.90 -9.48
N GLU A 181 5.13 -9.02 -8.63
CA GLU A 181 5.80 -8.65 -7.39
C GLU A 181 4.78 -8.21 -6.32
N ALA A 182 5.19 -8.28 -5.05
CA ALA A 182 4.43 -7.74 -3.93
C ALA A 182 5.32 -6.91 -3.03
N MET A 183 4.78 -5.83 -2.50
CA MET A 183 5.46 -4.97 -1.53
C MET A 183 4.64 -4.90 -0.25
N LEU A 184 5.32 -5.09 0.87
CA LEU A 184 4.77 -4.89 2.20
C LEU A 184 5.50 -3.74 2.86
N ILE A 185 4.74 -2.74 3.31
CA ILE A 185 5.25 -1.55 3.98
C ILE A 185 4.73 -1.54 5.40
N ARG A 186 5.64 -1.53 6.36
CA ARG A 186 5.34 -1.26 7.76
C ARG A 186 5.72 0.18 8.07
N THR A 187 4.76 1.00 8.47
CA THR A 187 4.98 2.42 8.80
C THR A 187 5.32 2.66 10.27
N ALA A 188 4.96 1.72 11.17
CA ALA A 188 5.38 1.79 12.58
C ALA A 188 6.91 1.69 12.71
N LEU A 189 7.48 2.43 13.67
CA LEU A 189 8.92 2.45 13.89
C LEU A 189 9.45 1.11 14.45
N PRO A 190 10.56 0.57 13.93
CA PRO A 190 11.26 1.04 12.75
C PRO A 190 10.43 0.80 11.47
N SER A 191 10.34 1.82 10.61
CA SER A 191 9.67 1.68 9.31
C SER A 191 10.48 0.75 8.42
N MET A 192 9.80 -0.13 7.69
CA MET A 192 10.44 -1.11 6.82
C MET A 192 9.62 -1.30 5.54
N VAL A 193 10.34 -1.52 4.46
CA VAL A 193 9.74 -1.91 3.17
C VAL A 193 10.35 -3.24 2.76
N PHE A 194 9.50 -4.20 2.44
CA PHE A 194 9.85 -5.51 1.96
C PHE A 194 9.31 -5.69 0.55
N ASP A 195 10.16 -6.12 -0.36
CA ASP A 195 9.81 -6.41 -1.75
C ASP A 195 9.97 -7.90 -2.01
N PHE A 196 8.95 -8.53 -2.57
CA PHE A 196 8.87 -9.95 -2.83
C PHE A 196 8.63 -10.21 -4.31
N ASN A 197 9.48 -11.02 -4.94
CA ASN A 197 9.38 -11.43 -6.33
C ASN A 197 9.22 -12.95 -6.51
N HIS A 198 9.08 -13.69 -5.42
CA HIS A 198 8.85 -15.13 -5.48
C HIS A 198 7.36 -15.40 -5.81
N PRO A 199 7.05 -16.14 -6.90
CA PRO A 199 5.67 -16.31 -7.39
C PRO A 199 4.67 -16.77 -6.33
N GLN A 200 5.04 -17.75 -5.49
CA GLN A 200 4.15 -18.26 -4.45
C GLN A 200 3.87 -17.22 -3.36
N ILE A 201 4.85 -16.39 -3.00
CA ILE A 201 4.67 -15.33 -2.01
C ILE A 201 3.75 -14.26 -2.58
N VAL A 202 3.98 -13.83 -3.82
CA VAL A 202 3.15 -12.86 -4.53
C VAL A 202 1.71 -13.36 -4.63
N GLN A 203 1.51 -14.63 -5.03
CA GLN A 203 0.20 -15.25 -5.10
C GLN A 203 -0.50 -15.27 -3.72
N ASN A 204 0.20 -15.63 -2.64
CA ASN A 204 -0.38 -15.67 -1.30
C ASN A 204 -0.85 -14.28 -0.84
N PHE A 205 -0.08 -13.20 -1.12
CA PHE A 205 -0.51 -11.84 -0.84
C PHE A 205 -1.71 -11.43 -1.70
N GLN A 206 -1.72 -11.81 -2.97
CA GLN A 206 -2.84 -11.54 -3.88
C GLN A 206 -4.12 -12.22 -3.38
N GLU A 207 -4.07 -13.52 -3.05
CA GLU A 207 -5.21 -14.27 -2.51
C GLU A 207 -5.73 -13.66 -1.20
N TYR A 208 -4.82 -13.28 -0.29
CA TYR A 208 -5.17 -12.61 0.97
C TYR A 208 -5.91 -11.28 0.73
N LEU A 209 -5.44 -10.44 -0.18
CA LEU A 209 -6.10 -9.17 -0.48
C LEU A 209 -7.45 -9.37 -1.15
N TYR A 210 -7.58 -10.33 -2.08
CA TYR A 210 -8.87 -10.66 -2.67
C TYR A 210 -9.84 -11.25 -1.66
N GLN A 211 -9.37 -12.01 -0.68
CA GLN A 211 -10.22 -12.48 0.41
C GLN A 211 -10.82 -11.29 1.17
N ILE A 212 -10.00 -10.32 1.60
CA ILE A 212 -10.48 -9.09 2.27
C ILE A 212 -11.51 -8.36 1.38
N ALA A 213 -11.19 -8.15 0.11
CA ALA A 213 -12.08 -7.45 -0.81
C ALA A 213 -13.43 -8.18 -0.96
N ASN A 214 -13.43 -9.50 -1.06
CA ASN A 214 -14.63 -10.32 -1.21
C ASN A 214 -15.49 -10.33 0.06
N GLU A 215 -14.90 -10.34 1.25
CA GLU A 215 -15.62 -10.26 2.53
C GLU A 215 -16.42 -8.96 2.66
N ILE A 216 -15.92 -7.86 2.09
CA ILE A 216 -16.58 -6.55 2.06
C ILE A 216 -17.60 -6.47 0.91
N GLY A 217 -17.49 -7.38 -0.07
CA GLY A 217 -18.38 -7.45 -1.21
C GLY A 217 -17.84 -6.75 -2.45
N TYR A 218 -16.59 -7.04 -2.81
CA TYR A 218 -16.00 -6.68 -4.08
C TYR A 218 -16.85 -7.22 -5.25
N SER A 219 -17.69 -6.36 -5.81
CA SER A 219 -18.54 -6.68 -6.96
C SER A 219 -19.16 -5.43 -7.57
N ASP A 220 -19.61 -5.51 -8.83
CA ASP A 220 -20.33 -4.43 -9.50
C ASP A 220 -21.64 -4.05 -8.81
N ILE A 221 -22.29 -5.01 -8.13
CA ILE A 221 -23.51 -4.75 -7.37
C ILE A 221 -23.24 -3.77 -6.23
N ASN A 222 -22.13 -3.93 -5.53
CA ASN A 222 -21.76 -3.07 -4.41
C ASN A 222 -21.19 -1.71 -4.84
N ARG A 223 -20.73 -1.58 -6.08
CA ARG A 223 -20.22 -0.31 -6.62
C ARG A 223 -21.24 0.84 -6.44
N LYS A 224 -22.52 0.59 -6.72
CA LYS A 224 -23.58 1.59 -6.51
C LYS A 224 -23.76 1.96 -5.03
N LYS A 225 -23.67 0.97 -4.13
CA LYS A 225 -23.78 1.18 -2.69
C LYS A 225 -22.57 1.97 -2.17
N ILE A 226 -21.37 1.63 -2.58
CA ILE A 226 -20.15 2.36 -2.21
C ILE A 226 -20.23 3.81 -2.68
N ARG A 227 -20.63 4.06 -3.93
CA ARG A 227 -20.83 5.42 -4.44
C ARG A 227 -21.85 6.23 -3.65
N ALA A 228 -22.95 5.62 -3.22
CA ALA A 228 -23.94 6.29 -2.38
C ALA A 228 -23.35 6.65 -1.01
N GLN A 229 -22.61 5.74 -0.39
CA GLN A 229 -21.90 5.98 0.87
C GLN A 229 -20.90 7.13 0.77
N LEU A 230 -20.07 7.14 -0.29
CA LEU A 230 -19.10 8.22 -0.54
C LEU A 230 -19.81 9.57 -0.72
N LYS A 231 -20.91 9.61 -1.49
CA LYS A 231 -21.69 10.86 -1.69
C LYS A 231 -22.31 11.38 -0.40
N GLU A 232 -22.80 10.49 0.45
CA GLU A 232 -23.35 10.86 1.76
C GLU A 232 -22.25 11.50 2.64
N LEU A 233 -21.07 10.86 2.71
CA LEU A 233 -19.95 11.39 3.48
C LEU A 233 -19.47 12.76 2.92
N ILE A 234 -19.37 12.93 1.60
CA ILE A 234 -19.04 14.20 0.97
C ILE A 234 -20.04 15.29 1.39
N ASN A 235 -21.34 15.01 1.32
CA ASN A 235 -22.38 15.97 1.69
C ASN A 235 -22.30 16.42 3.17
N VAL A 236 -21.81 15.57 4.06
CA VAL A 236 -21.58 15.93 5.47
C VAL A 236 -20.35 16.81 5.60
N LEU A 237 -19.25 16.44 4.93
CA LEU A 237 -17.98 17.17 5.00
C LEU A 237 -18.04 18.56 4.35
N GLU A 238 -18.86 18.76 3.30
CA GLU A 238 -19.03 20.06 2.65
C GLU A 238 -19.84 21.06 3.49
N LYS A 239 -20.51 20.58 4.54
CA LYS A 239 -21.28 21.42 5.48
C LYS A 239 -20.51 21.75 6.76
N ALA A 240 -19.37 21.08 6.98
CA ALA A 240 -18.51 21.27 8.14
C ALA A 240 -17.51 22.41 7.91
#